data_56dcc5291e6d1713e7a6e7d2acdc8ca6
#
_entry.id   56dcc5291e6d1713e7a6e7d2acdc8ca6
#
_cell.length_a   1.000
_cell.length_b   1.000
_cell.length_c   1.000
_cell.angle_alpha   90.00
_cell.angle_beta   90.00
_cell.angle_gamma   90.00
#
_symmetry.space_group_name_H-M   'P 1'
#
loop_
_entity.id
_entity.type
_entity.pdbx_description
1 polymer ?
#
loop_
_entity_poly.entity_id
_entity_poly.type
_entity_poly.pdbx_seq_one_letter_code
_entity_poly.pdbx_strand_id
1 'polypeptide(L)'
;MNIVNEIQTIKKIIEGKSITRFGDGEFYHLFNTNFKKGKGAGRQQCKPEIRSKLKEIIYSDNKFILIGISGFLAPDDQVLNSYNYYTIYMKNFIKKTIKNLNDKHTELMKRKFYSAEISRLTNSNQRDQIIILFNDFFSKNNFIFVFNKIVIKLIKNKFIDKFKSIDFYEVKRMHAYDDYDKIFNDCQKMNLNKDKIYLLSIGITATILSYDLAKLNYQAIDIGHYFELLDKIN
;
A
#
# COMPACT_ATOMS: atom_id res chain seq x y z
N MET A 1 17.88 -3.51 -8.74
CA MET A 1 16.83 -2.86 -7.92
C MET A 1 17.24 -2.96 -6.46
N ASN A 2 17.19 -1.87 -5.71
CA ASN A 2 17.52 -1.88 -4.28
C ASN A 2 16.21 -1.69 -3.48
N ILE A 3 15.81 -2.71 -2.69
CA ILE A 3 14.61 -2.67 -1.86
C ILE A 3 15.03 -2.61 -0.40
N VAL A 4 14.61 -1.55 0.28
CA VAL A 4 14.79 -1.39 1.73
C VAL A 4 13.87 -2.37 2.44
N ASN A 5 14.38 -3.09 3.44
CA ASN A 5 13.61 -4.10 4.18
C ASN A 5 12.44 -3.51 4.99
N GLU A 6 11.59 -4.39 5.51
CA GLU A 6 10.35 -4.04 6.23
C GLU A 6 10.62 -3.15 7.45
N ILE A 7 11.56 -3.55 8.31
CA ILE A 7 11.88 -2.84 9.55
C ILE A 7 12.38 -1.42 9.27
N GLN A 8 13.27 -1.27 8.31
CA GLN A 8 13.78 0.04 7.92
C GLN A 8 12.69 0.89 7.25
N THR A 9 11.80 0.26 6.47
CA THR A 9 10.63 0.92 5.87
C THR A 9 9.71 1.46 6.96
N ILE A 10 9.38 0.65 7.97
CA ILE A 10 8.51 1.06 9.09
C ILE A 10 9.16 2.19 9.90
N LYS A 11 10.46 2.14 10.16
CA LYS A 11 11.17 3.23 10.83
C LYS A 11 11.03 4.54 10.07
N LYS A 12 11.11 4.53 8.73
CA LYS A 12 10.88 5.74 7.92
C LYS A 12 9.44 6.24 8.00
N ILE A 13 8.45 5.35 8.10
CA ILE A 13 7.05 5.71 8.32
C ILE A 13 6.91 6.40 9.70
N ILE A 14 7.50 5.83 10.75
CA ILE A 14 7.49 6.40 12.10
C ILE A 14 8.16 7.79 12.14
N GLU A 15 9.20 8.01 11.32
CA GLU A 15 9.84 9.31 11.10
C GLU A 15 8.98 10.32 10.30
N GLY A 16 7.72 10.02 9.99
CA GLY A 16 6.78 10.91 9.31
C GLY A 16 6.67 10.74 7.80
N LYS A 17 7.29 9.73 7.20
CA LYS A 17 7.13 9.46 5.76
C LYS A 17 5.79 8.80 5.46
N SER A 18 5.18 9.18 4.36
CA SER A 18 4.07 8.46 3.75
C SER A 18 4.57 7.24 2.97
N ILE A 19 3.68 6.26 2.75
CA ILE A 19 3.99 5.13 1.87
C ILE A 19 2.81 4.81 0.96
N THR A 20 3.11 4.65 -0.31
CA THR A 20 2.25 4.06 -1.32
C THR A 20 2.79 2.69 -1.72
N ARG A 21 1.92 1.69 -1.98
CA ARG A 21 2.39 0.31 -2.17
C ARG A 21 1.96 -0.26 -3.51
N PHE A 22 2.92 -0.86 -4.19
CA PHE A 22 2.71 -1.60 -5.44
C PHE A 22 2.75 -3.10 -5.16
N GLY A 23 1.59 -3.72 -5.11
CA GLY A 23 1.39 -5.16 -5.09
C GLY A 23 1.06 -5.70 -6.48
N ASP A 24 0.51 -6.91 -6.50
CA ASP A 24 0.05 -7.60 -7.72
C ASP A 24 -1.04 -6.83 -8.46
N GLY A 25 -1.98 -6.24 -7.73
CA GLY A 25 -3.07 -5.44 -8.28
C GLY A 25 -2.59 -4.21 -9.04
N GLU A 26 -1.72 -3.42 -8.44
CA GLU A 26 -1.15 -2.20 -9.02
C GLU A 26 -0.32 -2.52 -10.26
N PHE A 27 0.51 -3.56 -10.21
CA PHE A 27 1.29 -4.00 -11.38
C PHE A 27 0.38 -4.54 -12.50
N TYR A 28 -0.70 -5.25 -12.15
CA TYR A 28 -1.68 -5.69 -13.13
C TYR A 28 -2.30 -4.50 -13.88
N HIS A 29 -2.75 -3.46 -13.16
CA HIS A 29 -3.33 -2.25 -13.76
C HIS A 29 -2.29 -1.43 -14.54
N LEU A 30 -1.06 -1.36 -14.04
CA LEU A 30 0.01 -0.60 -14.68
C LEU A 30 0.37 -1.18 -16.06
N PHE A 31 0.36 -2.51 -16.20
CA PHE A 31 0.90 -3.21 -17.35
C PHE A 31 -0.15 -3.86 -18.26
N ASN A 32 -1.35 -4.11 -17.78
CA ASN A 32 -2.38 -4.72 -18.60
C ASN A 32 -2.99 -3.70 -19.57
N THR A 33 -2.78 -3.92 -20.86
CA THR A 33 -3.34 -3.09 -21.92
C THR A 33 -4.74 -3.53 -22.36
N ASN A 34 -5.14 -4.75 -22.01
CA ASN A 34 -6.44 -5.30 -22.39
C ASN A 34 -7.48 -4.97 -21.32
N PHE A 35 -8.13 -3.83 -21.46
CA PHE A 35 -9.27 -3.40 -20.64
C PHE A 35 -10.54 -4.23 -20.94
N LYS A 36 -10.47 -5.57 -20.91
CA LYS A 36 -11.67 -6.39 -21.02
C LYS A 36 -12.59 -6.09 -19.85
N LYS A 37 -13.81 -5.62 -20.17
CA LYS A 37 -14.87 -5.36 -19.17
C LYS A 37 -14.98 -6.52 -18.19
N GLY A 38 -14.93 -6.23 -16.90
CA GLY A 38 -15.25 -7.15 -15.82
C GLY A 38 -14.09 -7.93 -15.18
N LYS A 39 -12.86 -7.84 -15.66
CA LYS A 39 -11.69 -8.47 -15.03
C LYS A 39 -10.69 -7.42 -14.55
N GLY A 40 -10.92 -6.88 -13.37
CA GLY A 40 -9.95 -6.04 -12.66
C GLY A 40 -9.23 -6.82 -11.57
N ALA A 41 -7.97 -6.52 -11.33
CA ALA A 41 -7.28 -6.97 -10.13
C ALA A 41 -7.65 -6.06 -8.95
N GLY A 42 -7.61 -6.62 -7.72
CA GLY A 42 -7.84 -5.84 -6.51
C GLY A 42 -9.25 -5.25 -6.37
N ARG A 43 -10.26 -5.90 -6.98
CA ARG A 43 -11.67 -5.46 -6.91
C ARG A 43 -11.95 -4.09 -7.51
N GLN A 44 -11.10 -3.63 -8.41
CA GLN A 44 -11.23 -2.39 -9.16
C GLN A 44 -11.21 -2.69 -10.66
N GLN A 45 -12.10 -2.06 -11.43
CA GLN A 45 -12.03 -2.11 -12.90
C GLN A 45 -10.78 -1.37 -13.40
N CYS A 46 -10.18 -1.91 -14.47
CA CYS A 46 -9.08 -1.23 -15.14
C CYS A 46 -9.61 0.03 -15.84
N LYS A 47 -9.02 1.16 -15.49
CA LYS A 47 -9.33 2.48 -16.09
C LYS A 47 -8.02 3.14 -16.55
N PRO A 48 -8.03 3.88 -17.68
CA PRO A 48 -6.87 4.61 -18.16
C PRO A 48 -6.31 5.59 -17.12
N GLU A 49 -7.19 6.26 -16.37
CA GLU A 49 -6.85 7.24 -15.33
C GLU A 49 -6.06 6.59 -14.19
N ILE A 50 -6.50 5.42 -13.71
CA ILE A 50 -5.78 4.63 -12.69
C ILE A 50 -4.38 4.30 -13.18
N ARG A 51 -4.26 3.84 -14.42
CA ARG A 51 -2.97 3.50 -15.02
C ARG A 51 -2.05 4.71 -15.13
N SER A 52 -2.59 5.86 -15.54
CA SER A 52 -1.82 7.12 -15.63
C SER A 52 -1.29 7.53 -14.26
N LYS A 53 -2.14 7.48 -13.23
CA LYS A 53 -1.76 7.77 -11.85
C LYS A 53 -0.70 6.80 -11.31
N LEU A 54 -0.86 5.50 -11.52
CA LEU A 54 0.14 4.52 -11.10
C LEU A 54 1.49 4.73 -11.79
N LYS A 55 1.49 5.17 -13.06
CA LYS A 55 2.73 5.56 -13.75
C LYS A 55 3.36 6.81 -13.12
N GLU A 56 2.58 7.84 -12.84
CA GLU A 56 3.05 9.03 -12.13
C GLU A 56 3.74 8.64 -10.82
N ILE A 57 3.07 7.80 -10.03
CA ILE A 57 3.52 7.40 -8.70
C ILE A 57 4.86 6.63 -8.77
N ILE A 58 4.94 5.58 -9.60
CA ILE A 58 6.12 4.70 -9.60
C ILE A 58 7.40 5.43 -10.08
N TYR A 59 7.23 6.52 -10.85
CA TYR A 59 8.33 7.38 -11.30
C TYR A 59 8.51 8.63 -10.45
N SER A 60 7.75 8.79 -9.36
CA SER A 60 7.85 9.98 -8.50
C SER A 60 9.19 10.04 -7.75
N ASP A 61 9.77 11.23 -7.69
CA ASP A 61 10.96 11.55 -6.89
C ASP A 61 10.63 12.32 -5.61
N ASN A 62 9.37 12.30 -5.19
CA ASN A 62 8.94 13.01 -3.98
C ASN A 62 9.58 12.38 -2.74
N LYS A 63 10.40 13.17 -2.03
CA LYS A 63 11.18 12.72 -0.87
C LYS A 63 10.35 12.43 0.38
N PHE A 64 9.09 12.86 0.42
CA PHE A 64 8.18 12.61 1.54
C PHE A 64 7.38 11.31 1.40
N ILE A 65 7.49 10.66 0.24
CA ILE A 65 6.72 9.47 -0.10
C ILE A 65 7.67 8.31 -0.36
N LEU A 66 7.45 7.21 0.34
CA LEU A 66 8.11 5.95 0.08
C LEU A 66 7.32 5.19 -0.98
N ILE A 67 7.98 4.78 -2.05
CA ILE A 67 7.38 3.89 -3.04
C ILE A 67 7.68 2.46 -2.61
N GLY A 68 6.67 1.80 -2.03
CA GLY A 68 6.74 0.41 -1.63
C GLY A 68 6.48 -0.50 -2.82
N ILE A 69 7.35 -1.47 -3.03
CA ILE A 69 7.13 -2.54 -4.01
C ILE A 69 7.24 -3.90 -3.35
N SER A 70 6.49 -4.86 -3.88
CA SER A 70 6.52 -6.22 -3.38
C SER A 70 7.89 -6.86 -3.65
N GLY A 71 8.37 -7.63 -2.68
CA GLY A 71 9.59 -8.40 -2.76
C GLY A 71 9.68 -9.37 -3.95
N PHE A 72 8.57 -9.61 -4.66
CA PHE A 72 8.56 -10.38 -5.92
C PHE A 72 9.52 -9.85 -6.98
N LEU A 73 9.91 -8.60 -6.88
CA LEU A 73 10.84 -7.94 -7.81
C LEU A 73 12.29 -7.96 -7.31
N ALA A 74 12.55 -8.47 -6.10
CA ALA A 74 13.91 -8.61 -5.61
C ALA A 74 14.68 -9.66 -6.44
N PRO A 75 16.02 -9.55 -6.52
CA PRO A 75 16.86 -10.60 -7.11
C PRO A 75 16.60 -11.96 -6.48
N ASP A 76 16.82 -13.02 -7.25
CA ASP A 76 16.33 -14.39 -6.98
C ASP A 76 16.80 -15.04 -5.68
N ASP A 77 17.90 -14.61 -5.11
CA ASP A 77 18.62 -15.26 -4.01
C ASP A 77 18.04 -14.96 -2.60
N GLN A 78 17.23 -13.91 -2.46
CA GLN A 78 16.75 -13.46 -1.14
C GLN A 78 15.28 -13.80 -0.85
N VAL A 79 14.50 -14.27 -1.82
CA VAL A 79 13.03 -14.27 -1.74
C VAL A 79 12.39 -15.65 -1.89
N LEU A 80 13.13 -16.70 -2.30
CA LEU A 80 12.52 -17.93 -2.85
C LEU A 80 11.94 -18.91 -1.83
N ASN A 81 12.27 -18.83 -0.55
CA ASN A 81 11.97 -19.91 0.40
C ASN A 81 10.61 -19.83 1.12
N SER A 82 9.79 -18.79 0.87
CA SER A 82 8.54 -18.58 1.62
C SER A 82 7.27 -18.43 0.79
N TYR A 83 7.33 -18.59 -0.52
CA TYR A 83 6.20 -18.23 -1.39
C TYR A 83 5.51 -19.44 -2.05
N ASN A 84 4.18 -19.39 -2.08
CA ASN A 84 3.32 -20.39 -2.74
C ASN A 84 3.30 -20.23 -4.28
N TYR A 85 2.68 -21.19 -4.98
CA TYR A 85 2.55 -21.21 -6.46
C TYR A 85 2.04 -19.89 -7.07
N TYR A 86 1.10 -19.21 -6.43
CA TYR A 86 0.55 -17.93 -6.88
C TYR A 86 1.63 -16.85 -6.94
N THR A 87 2.51 -16.83 -5.99
CA THR A 87 3.65 -15.92 -5.89
C THR A 87 4.63 -16.11 -7.04
N ILE A 88 4.94 -17.37 -7.38
CA ILE A 88 5.83 -17.72 -8.50
C ILE A 88 5.20 -17.26 -9.82
N TYR A 89 3.91 -17.48 -10.01
CA TYR A 89 3.17 -17.03 -11.17
C TYR A 89 3.22 -15.51 -11.32
N MET A 90 2.94 -14.76 -10.24
CA MET A 90 2.97 -13.30 -10.24
C MET A 90 4.39 -12.76 -10.47
N LYS A 91 5.41 -13.38 -9.88
CA LYS A 91 6.82 -13.04 -10.13
C LYS A 91 7.16 -13.15 -11.62
N ASN A 92 6.79 -14.24 -12.26
CA ASN A 92 7.03 -14.45 -13.69
C ASN A 92 6.22 -13.48 -14.55
N PHE A 93 4.96 -13.20 -14.19
CA PHE A 93 4.12 -12.22 -14.85
C PHE A 93 4.74 -10.82 -14.77
N ILE A 94 5.15 -10.38 -13.59
CA ILE A 94 5.75 -9.07 -13.36
C ILE A 94 7.09 -8.99 -14.09
N LYS A 95 7.98 -9.99 -13.96
CA LYS A 95 9.27 -10.03 -14.70
C LYS A 95 9.09 -9.92 -16.21
N LYS A 96 8.17 -10.70 -16.78
CA LYS A 96 7.85 -10.67 -18.22
C LYS A 96 7.32 -9.30 -18.64
N THR A 97 6.50 -8.69 -17.81
CA THR A 97 5.82 -7.43 -18.11
C THR A 97 6.76 -6.25 -17.96
N ILE A 98 7.62 -6.26 -16.95
CA ILE A 98 8.67 -5.24 -16.77
C ILE A 98 9.68 -5.30 -17.92
N LYS A 99 10.05 -6.50 -18.38
CA LYS A 99 10.96 -6.69 -19.53
C LYS A 99 10.44 -6.06 -20.82
N ASN A 100 9.12 -5.89 -20.93
CA ASN A 100 8.48 -5.28 -22.11
C ASN A 100 8.35 -3.74 -22.01
N LEU A 101 8.90 -3.10 -20.95
CA LEU A 101 8.82 -1.64 -20.75
C LEU A 101 9.91 -0.83 -21.45
N ASN A 102 10.76 -1.45 -22.25
CA ASN A 102 11.88 -0.80 -22.98
C ASN A 102 12.86 -0.05 -22.04
N ASP A 103 13.45 1.06 -22.50
CA ASP A 103 14.52 1.81 -21.81
C ASP A 103 14.12 2.36 -20.42
N LYS A 104 12.82 2.65 -20.19
CA LYS A 104 12.30 3.08 -18.89
C LYS A 104 12.40 2.01 -17.80
N HIS A 105 12.48 0.74 -18.16
CA HIS A 105 12.71 -0.35 -17.22
C HIS A 105 14.11 -0.26 -16.57
N THR A 106 15.13 0.05 -17.35
CA THR A 106 16.50 0.20 -16.84
C THR A 106 16.59 1.31 -15.80
N GLU A 107 15.83 2.40 -15.97
CA GLU A 107 15.74 3.49 -15.02
C GLU A 107 15.07 3.07 -13.72
N LEU A 108 13.93 2.37 -13.79
CA LEU A 108 13.26 1.82 -12.59
C LEU A 108 14.18 0.86 -11.81
N MET A 109 14.96 0.04 -12.50
CA MET A 109 15.87 -0.92 -11.83
C MET A 109 17.01 -0.23 -11.06
N LYS A 110 17.36 1.01 -11.40
CA LYS A 110 18.36 1.81 -10.66
C LYS A 110 17.81 2.51 -9.43
N ARG A 111 16.49 2.64 -9.30
CA ARG A 111 15.86 3.36 -8.20
C ARG A 111 15.92 2.56 -6.90
N LYS A 112 15.85 3.31 -5.79
CA LYS A 112 15.65 2.77 -4.45
C LYS A 112 14.15 2.68 -4.18
N PHE A 113 13.71 1.52 -3.77
CA PHE A 113 12.35 1.24 -3.35
C PHE A 113 12.31 0.80 -1.88
N TYR A 114 11.10 0.69 -1.34
CA TYR A 114 10.85 0.24 0.02
C TYR A 114 10.00 -1.03 0.01
N SER A 115 9.97 -1.78 1.12
CA SER A 115 9.17 -3.00 1.14
C SER A 115 7.67 -2.69 1.22
N ALA A 116 6.91 -3.24 0.29
CA ALA A 116 5.45 -3.26 0.37
C ALA A 116 4.93 -4.35 1.33
N GLU A 117 5.81 -5.24 1.80
CA GLU A 117 5.46 -6.40 2.64
C GLU A 117 5.25 -6.04 4.12
N ILE A 118 5.43 -4.76 4.50
CA ILE A 118 5.17 -4.25 5.86
C ILE A 118 3.79 -4.65 6.41
N SER A 119 2.83 -4.89 5.52
CA SER A 119 1.46 -5.25 5.87
C SER A 119 1.17 -6.75 5.81
N ARG A 120 2.08 -7.57 5.30
CA ARG A 120 1.77 -8.99 5.04
C ARG A 120 2.12 -9.90 6.18
N LEU A 121 3.00 -9.48 7.11
CA LEU A 121 3.42 -10.26 8.29
C LEU A 121 3.89 -11.70 7.94
N THR A 122 4.37 -11.90 6.70
CA THR A 122 4.71 -13.23 6.17
C THR A 122 6.07 -13.72 6.62
N ASN A 123 6.99 -12.80 6.95
CA ASN A 123 8.31 -13.14 7.43
C ASN A 123 8.25 -13.40 8.94
N SER A 124 8.28 -14.67 9.35
CA SER A 124 8.21 -15.08 10.76
C SER A 124 9.29 -14.44 11.64
N ASN A 125 10.50 -14.26 11.10
CA ASN A 125 11.65 -13.74 11.87
C ASN A 125 11.52 -12.22 12.17
N GLN A 126 10.72 -11.48 11.42
CA GLN A 126 10.53 -10.03 11.61
C GLN A 126 9.12 -9.68 12.08
N ARG A 127 8.19 -10.64 12.08
CA ARG A 127 6.78 -10.41 12.38
C ARG A 127 6.57 -9.73 13.73
N ASP A 128 7.14 -10.29 14.79
CA ASP A 128 6.94 -9.77 16.14
C ASP A 128 7.50 -8.36 16.28
N GLN A 129 8.65 -8.10 15.67
CA GLN A 129 9.24 -6.77 15.65
C GLN A 129 8.38 -5.77 14.88
N ILE A 130 7.79 -6.18 13.75
CA ILE A 130 6.85 -5.35 12.98
C ILE A 130 5.62 -5.02 13.84
N ILE A 131 5.04 -6.01 14.50
CA ILE A 131 3.87 -5.83 15.37
C ILE A 131 4.19 -4.88 16.54
N ILE A 132 5.33 -5.03 17.18
CA ILE A 132 5.78 -4.16 18.27
C ILE A 132 5.93 -2.72 17.79
N LEU A 133 6.61 -2.51 16.66
CA LEU A 133 6.81 -1.16 16.09
C LEU A 133 5.48 -0.48 15.73
N PHE A 134 4.54 -1.20 15.11
CA PHE A 134 3.24 -0.65 14.79
C PHE A 134 2.36 -0.41 16.03
N ASN A 135 2.37 -1.31 17.02
CA ASN A 135 1.62 -1.09 18.26
C ASN A 135 2.11 0.17 19.00
N ASP A 136 3.44 0.35 19.09
CA ASP A 136 4.02 1.58 19.67
C ASP A 136 3.61 2.82 18.86
N PHE A 137 3.68 2.75 17.54
CA PHE A 137 3.27 3.84 16.66
C PHE A 137 1.77 4.17 16.79
N PHE A 138 0.90 3.16 16.86
CA PHE A 138 -0.54 3.34 16.98
C PHE A 138 -0.94 3.95 18.34
N SER A 139 -0.29 3.56 19.42
CA SER A 139 -0.58 4.08 20.76
C SER A 139 -0.18 5.55 20.97
N LYS A 140 0.68 6.09 20.11
CA LYS A 140 1.21 7.45 20.24
C LYS A 140 0.54 8.49 19.34
N ASN A 141 -0.13 8.07 18.28
CA ASN A 141 -0.61 8.97 17.23
C ASN A 141 -2.12 8.93 17.07
N ASN A 142 -2.66 9.97 16.46
CA ASN A 142 -4.07 10.09 16.09
C ASN A 142 -4.25 9.65 14.63
N PHE A 143 -5.32 8.93 14.33
CA PHE A 143 -5.50 8.36 13.00
C PHE A 143 -6.87 8.67 12.38
N ILE A 144 -6.90 8.69 11.05
CA ILE A 144 -8.10 8.58 10.23
C ILE A 144 -7.99 7.28 9.43
N PHE A 145 -8.92 6.38 9.63
CA PHE A 145 -8.98 5.11 8.94
C PHE A 145 -9.92 5.18 7.75
N VAL A 146 -9.38 4.98 6.56
CA VAL A 146 -10.16 4.93 5.32
C VAL A 146 -10.26 3.48 4.87
N PHE A 147 -11.31 2.80 5.31
CA PHE A 147 -11.50 1.36 5.16
C PHE A 147 -12.92 1.00 4.73
N ASN A 148 -13.10 -0.22 4.26
CA ASN A 148 -14.43 -0.77 4.07
C ASN A 148 -15.05 -1.20 5.42
N LYS A 149 -16.37 -1.30 5.46
CA LYS A 149 -17.17 -1.64 6.67
C LYS A 149 -16.70 -2.90 7.39
N ILE A 150 -16.25 -3.92 6.65
CA ILE A 150 -15.84 -5.21 7.25
C ILE A 150 -14.59 -5.02 8.10
N VAL A 151 -13.59 -4.31 7.57
CA VAL A 151 -12.33 -4.06 8.28
C VAL A 151 -12.56 -3.08 9.45
N ILE A 152 -13.40 -2.07 9.27
CA ILE A 152 -13.79 -1.17 10.37
C ILE A 152 -14.41 -1.96 11.53
N LYS A 153 -15.33 -2.89 11.24
CA LYS A 153 -15.94 -3.76 12.27
C LYS A 153 -14.89 -4.63 12.97
N LEU A 154 -13.97 -5.20 12.22
CA LEU A 154 -12.86 -5.99 12.77
C LEU A 154 -12.02 -5.16 13.75
N ILE A 155 -11.62 -3.94 13.34
CA ILE A 155 -10.78 -3.07 14.17
C ILE A 155 -11.52 -2.65 15.44
N LYS A 156 -12.78 -2.25 15.34
CA LYS A 156 -13.61 -1.87 16.49
C LYS A 156 -13.73 -2.99 17.50
N ASN A 157 -13.82 -4.24 17.05
CA ASN A 157 -14.05 -5.39 17.94
C ASN A 157 -12.75 -5.92 18.57
N LYS A 158 -11.61 -5.81 17.90
CA LYS A 158 -10.40 -6.55 18.30
C LYS A 158 -9.17 -5.68 18.53
N PHE A 159 -9.15 -4.46 17.99
CA PHE A 159 -7.90 -3.67 17.94
C PHE A 159 -8.07 -2.23 18.41
N ILE A 160 -9.27 -1.78 18.77
CA ILE A 160 -9.54 -0.38 19.09
C ILE A 160 -8.66 0.15 20.23
N ASP A 161 -8.39 -0.68 21.24
CA ASP A 161 -7.60 -0.33 22.43
C ASP A 161 -6.09 -0.14 22.14
N LYS A 162 -5.65 -0.51 20.93
CA LYS A 162 -4.25 -0.31 20.52
C LYS A 162 -3.95 1.11 20.09
N PHE A 163 -4.96 1.95 19.91
CA PHE A 163 -4.83 3.27 19.32
C PHE A 163 -5.08 4.37 20.34
N LYS A 164 -4.30 5.46 20.21
CA LYS A 164 -4.55 6.68 20.98
C LYS A 164 -5.89 7.32 20.63
N SER A 165 -6.16 7.50 19.35
CA SER A 165 -7.46 7.93 18.82
C SER A 165 -7.66 7.54 17.38
N ILE A 166 -8.89 7.30 16.97
CA ILE A 166 -9.26 6.93 15.60
C ILE A 166 -10.55 7.60 15.18
N ASP A 167 -10.54 8.21 14.00
CA ASP A 167 -11.73 8.52 13.23
C ASP A 167 -11.87 7.53 12.08
N PHE A 168 -13.10 7.15 11.75
CA PHE A 168 -13.37 6.22 10.67
C PHE A 168 -14.05 6.91 9.50
N TYR A 169 -13.52 6.67 8.30
CA TYR A 169 -14.16 7.00 7.04
C TYR A 169 -14.47 5.71 6.28
N GLU A 170 -15.75 5.38 6.19
CA GLU A 170 -16.20 4.15 5.53
C GLU A 170 -16.25 4.33 4.01
N VAL A 171 -15.65 3.39 3.29
CA VAL A 171 -15.62 3.35 1.82
C VAL A 171 -16.23 2.03 1.33
N LYS A 172 -16.84 2.04 0.17
CA LYS A 172 -17.32 0.80 -0.45
C LYS A 172 -16.18 -0.19 -0.72
N ARG A 173 -16.49 -1.47 -0.57
CA ARG A 173 -15.49 -2.56 -0.69
C ARG A 173 -14.95 -2.75 -2.10
N MET A 174 -15.76 -2.45 -3.12
CA MET A 174 -15.44 -2.64 -4.53
C MET A 174 -15.54 -1.31 -5.27
N HIS A 175 -14.67 -1.13 -6.27
CA HIS A 175 -14.69 0.05 -7.14
C HIS A 175 -14.58 1.38 -6.36
N ALA A 176 -13.77 1.42 -5.29
CA ALA A 176 -13.60 2.61 -4.48
C ALA A 176 -13.11 3.83 -5.28
N TYR A 177 -12.35 3.59 -6.36
CA TYR A 177 -11.86 4.65 -7.23
C TYR A 177 -12.99 5.40 -7.98
N ASP A 178 -14.18 4.82 -8.11
CA ASP A 178 -15.30 5.51 -8.75
C ASP A 178 -15.78 6.73 -7.94
N ASP A 179 -15.52 6.73 -6.63
CA ASP A 179 -15.83 7.83 -5.71
C ASP A 179 -14.56 8.60 -5.28
N TYR A 180 -13.47 8.50 -6.05
CA TYR A 180 -12.15 9.01 -5.67
C TYR A 180 -12.15 10.47 -5.23
N ASP A 181 -12.72 11.37 -6.04
CA ASP A 181 -12.74 12.81 -5.76
C ASP A 181 -13.49 13.12 -4.45
N LYS A 182 -14.62 12.42 -4.23
CA LYS A 182 -15.38 12.55 -2.97
C LYS A 182 -14.53 12.09 -1.78
N ILE A 183 -13.90 10.91 -1.86
CA ILE A 183 -13.05 10.35 -0.80
C ILE A 183 -11.88 11.30 -0.50
N PHE A 184 -11.21 11.79 -1.53
CA PHE A 184 -10.07 12.71 -1.40
C PHE A 184 -10.45 14.04 -0.72
N ASN A 185 -11.56 14.65 -1.16
CA ASN A 185 -12.07 15.90 -0.59
C ASN A 185 -12.55 15.72 0.86
N ASP A 186 -13.24 14.63 1.16
CA ASP A 186 -13.72 14.34 2.52
C ASP A 186 -12.54 14.07 3.48
N CYS A 187 -11.52 13.36 3.02
CA CYS A 187 -10.27 13.20 3.78
C CYS A 187 -9.69 14.56 4.17
N GLN A 188 -9.54 15.48 3.22
CA GLN A 188 -8.98 16.79 3.53
C GLN A 188 -9.81 17.56 4.59
N LYS A 189 -11.15 17.49 4.51
CA LYS A 189 -12.04 18.12 5.50
C LYS A 189 -11.89 17.51 6.89
N MET A 190 -11.64 16.20 6.99
CA MET A 190 -11.48 15.52 8.28
C MET A 190 -10.16 15.83 8.99
N ASN A 191 -9.19 16.42 8.31
CA ASN A 191 -7.84 16.66 8.84
C ASN A 191 -7.27 18.02 8.44
N LEU A 192 -8.06 19.09 8.67
CA LEU A 192 -7.67 20.45 8.30
C LEU A 192 -6.35 20.88 8.96
N ASN A 193 -6.10 20.46 10.20
CA ASN A 193 -4.92 20.79 10.97
C ASN A 193 -3.71 19.88 10.63
N LYS A 194 -3.90 18.83 9.86
CA LYS A 194 -2.85 17.84 9.48
C LYS A 194 -2.18 17.17 10.70
N ASP A 195 -2.91 17.02 11.80
CA ASP A 195 -2.44 16.43 13.05
C ASP A 195 -2.77 14.93 13.18
N LYS A 196 -3.47 14.38 12.18
CA LYS A 196 -3.82 12.95 12.10
C LYS A 196 -3.13 12.28 10.93
N ILE A 197 -2.85 11.00 11.12
CA ILE A 197 -2.22 10.13 10.13
C ILE A 197 -3.30 9.30 9.44
N TYR A 198 -3.27 9.25 8.11
CA TYR A 198 -4.18 8.38 7.35
C TYR A 198 -3.65 6.95 7.31
N LEU A 199 -4.48 5.98 7.71
CA LEU A 199 -4.29 4.57 7.41
C LEU A 199 -5.30 4.15 6.34
N LEU A 200 -4.82 3.58 5.24
CA LEU A 200 -5.62 3.31 4.05
C LEU A 200 -5.60 1.81 3.72
N SER A 201 -6.77 1.21 3.50
CA SER A 201 -6.91 -0.18 3.04
C SER A 201 -8.12 -0.34 2.12
N ILE A 202 -8.02 0.24 0.93
CA ILE A 202 -9.06 0.29 -0.10
C ILE A 202 -8.54 -0.13 -1.49
N GLY A 203 -7.62 -1.09 -1.50
CA GLY A 203 -6.99 -1.62 -2.72
C GLY A 203 -6.21 -0.54 -3.47
N ILE A 204 -6.20 -0.59 -4.80
CA ILE A 204 -5.46 0.36 -5.65
C ILE A 204 -5.76 1.83 -5.34
N THR A 205 -6.98 2.11 -4.90
CA THR A 205 -7.37 3.46 -4.48
C THR A 205 -6.51 3.95 -3.31
N ALA A 206 -6.09 3.05 -2.39
CA ALA A 206 -5.18 3.40 -1.30
C ALA A 206 -3.82 3.85 -1.81
N THR A 207 -3.28 3.17 -2.83
CA THR A 207 -2.01 3.52 -3.47
C THR A 207 -2.03 4.93 -4.04
N ILE A 208 -3.11 5.31 -4.73
CA ILE A 208 -3.27 6.64 -5.33
C ILE A 208 -3.56 7.68 -4.25
N LEU A 209 -4.46 7.38 -3.32
CA LEU A 209 -4.87 8.30 -2.26
C LEU A 209 -3.72 8.63 -1.31
N SER A 210 -2.90 7.66 -0.92
CA SER A 210 -1.73 7.91 -0.08
C SER A 210 -0.73 8.85 -0.75
N TYR A 211 -0.55 8.69 -2.06
CA TYR A 211 0.32 9.55 -2.84
C TYR A 211 -0.21 10.99 -2.94
N ASP A 212 -1.48 11.16 -3.32
CA ASP A 212 -2.06 12.49 -3.51
C ASP A 212 -2.22 13.25 -2.17
N LEU A 213 -2.55 12.57 -1.06
CA LEU A 213 -2.55 13.15 0.27
C LEU A 213 -1.14 13.58 0.70
N ALA A 214 -0.12 12.75 0.44
CA ALA A 214 1.25 13.07 0.80
C ALA A 214 1.80 14.27 0.00
N LYS A 215 1.37 14.50 -1.24
CA LYS A 215 1.67 15.72 -2.02
C LYS A 215 1.12 16.99 -1.36
N LEU A 216 0.08 16.87 -0.54
CA LEU A 216 -0.49 17.96 0.25
C LEU A 216 0.08 18.04 1.67
N ASN A 217 1.18 17.32 1.95
CA ASN A 217 1.85 17.25 3.26
C ASN A 217 1.00 16.59 4.37
N TYR A 218 0.09 15.69 4.04
CA TYR A 218 -0.48 14.76 5.01
C TYR A 218 0.39 13.51 5.10
N GLN A 219 0.54 12.94 6.29
CA GLN A 219 1.09 11.60 6.40
C GLN A 219 0.00 10.57 6.07
N ALA A 220 0.22 9.76 5.05
CA ALA A 220 -0.72 8.76 4.57
C ALA A 220 0.00 7.42 4.31
N ILE A 221 -0.54 6.35 4.88
CA ILE A 221 0.06 5.03 4.91
C ILE A 221 -0.90 4.05 4.25
N ASP A 222 -0.57 3.55 3.07
CA ASP A 222 -1.23 2.36 2.52
C ASP A 222 -0.79 1.15 3.34
N ILE A 223 -1.63 0.73 4.29
CA ILE A 223 -1.34 -0.38 5.20
C ILE A 223 -1.85 -1.73 4.68
N GLY A 224 -2.61 -1.73 3.57
CA GLY A 224 -3.16 -2.93 2.94
C GLY A 224 -3.93 -3.83 3.91
N HIS A 225 -3.62 -5.12 3.90
CA HIS A 225 -4.35 -6.14 4.68
C HIS A 225 -3.78 -6.39 6.08
N TYR A 226 -3.05 -5.45 6.67
CA TYR A 226 -2.37 -5.63 7.95
C TYR A 226 -3.29 -6.18 9.05
N PHE A 227 -4.45 -5.56 9.28
CA PHE A 227 -5.37 -5.97 10.36
C PHE A 227 -6.05 -7.31 10.08
N GLU A 228 -6.37 -7.60 8.82
CA GLU A 228 -6.94 -8.89 8.40
C GLU A 228 -5.94 -10.04 8.58
N LEU A 229 -4.65 -9.78 8.44
CA LEU A 229 -3.58 -10.76 8.65
C LEU A 229 -3.22 -10.88 10.13
N LEU A 230 -3.18 -9.77 10.86
CA LEU A 230 -2.96 -9.77 12.31
C LEU A 230 -4.05 -10.58 13.03
N ASP A 231 -5.30 -10.49 12.58
CA ASP A 231 -6.43 -11.26 13.11
C ASP A 231 -6.29 -12.77 12.92
N LYS A 232 -5.58 -13.21 11.90
CA LYS A 232 -5.35 -14.64 11.61
C LYS A 232 -4.19 -15.24 12.40
N ILE A 233 -3.36 -14.40 12.98
CA ILE A 233 -2.16 -14.81 13.72
C ILE A 233 -2.45 -14.89 15.23
N ASN A 234 -3.37 -14.05 15.70
CA ASN A 234 -3.88 -14.04 17.08
C ASN A 234 -5.07 -15.02 17.23
#